data_f8404526b5f66492af467ddc18d525b8
#
_entry.id   f8404526b5f66492af467ddc18d525b8
#
_cell.length_a   1.000
_cell.length_b   1.000
_cell.length_c   1.000
_cell.angle_alpha   90.00
_cell.angle_beta   90.00
_cell.angle_gamma   90.00
#
_symmetry.space_group_name_H-M   'P 1'
#
loop_
_entity.id
_entity.type
_entity.pdbx_description
1 polymer ?
#
loop_
_entity_poly.entity_id
_entity_poly.type
_entity_poly.pdbx_seq_one_letter_code
_entity_poly.pdbx_strand_id
1 'polypeptide(L)'
;MCIRDRLKSAAKYGKNELLTRFDIPFYKRKGYEHTYLGPSVYNSVKYSFRYSDRLYAGVVAEKDAGEPFGALHNRYGYDYYSFYLLLKDCGRLKALAVGNYRLSFGQGLVISTDYLMGKTIYASSFNNRSGRIKKHSSSDEYNYFRGVAATVALSKDWDLSGFYSHRLLDGVITDGAITSIYKTGLHRSQKEADKKNLFTMQLTGGNVSYQHNRIRLGITGIYYLFNQPYEPELTGYSKYNLHGNNFYNLGIDYAYRWHRFSFQGETAIGKQGWASLNRLQYSPVQNTQIMLIHRFYSYNYWAMFAHSFGEGSTTQNEQGYYIGMETSPFAYWKFFASFDLFSFPWKKYRVNKPSRGTDGLLQATFTPRSHLSMYLKYRYKRKERDWTGSKGTLTLPIFHHQLRYRLNYSLGDVLSSRTTLDYNHFHSQDRAANKGYQVTQMISSQLPWARLFADVQGSYFFTDDYDSRVYASESGLLYTFYTPSFQGRGFRCSVRFRYELNKHWLFITKFGETVYLDRNEIGSGNDLICGNKKADVQMQLRIKF
;
A
#
# COMPACT_ATOMS: atom_id res chain seq x y z
N MET A 1 -39.36 -9.36 -11.63
CA MET A 1 -38.22 -9.95 -12.35
C MET A 1 -37.60 -11.01 -11.45
N CYS A 2 -37.71 -12.29 -11.83
CA CYS A 2 -37.34 -13.44 -10.99
C CYS A 2 -35.80 -13.53 -10.80
N ILE A 3 -35.32 -14.02 -9.66
CA ILE A 3 -33.89 -14.26 -9.38
C ILE A 3 -33.27 -15.10 -10.49
N ARG A 4 -33.99 -16.08 -11.02
CA ARG A 4 -33.58 -16.96 -12.13
C ARG A 4 -33.27 -16.19 -13.41
N ASP A 5 -34.06 -15.15 -13.76
CA ASP A 5 -33.84 -14.36 -14.97
C ASP A 5 -32.62 -13.44 -14.82
N ARG A 6 -32.35 -12.95 -13.61
CA ARG A 6 -31.15 -12.17 -13.31
C ARG A 6 -29.87 -13.02 -13.37
N LEU A 7 -29.92 -14.27 -12.91
CA LEU A 7 -28.79 -15.19 -13.02
C LEU A 7 -28.51 -15.58 -14.47
N LYS A 8 -29.53 -15.85 -15.28
CA LYS A 8 -29.37 -16.09 -16.71
C LYS A 8 -28.78 -14.89 -17.43
N SER A 9 -29.26 -13.67 -17.13
CA SER A 9 -28.71 -12.44 -17.67
C SER A 9 -27.25 -12.21 -17.23
N ALA A 10 -26.92 -12.50 -15.98
CA ALA A 10 -25.55 -12.40 -15.50
C ALA A 10 -24.62 -13.39 -16.22
N ALA A 11 -25.05 -14.64 -16.42
CA ALA A 11 -24.29 -15.62 -17.17
C ALA A 11 -24.07 -15.21 -18.65
N LYS A 12 -25.09 -14.59 -19.29
CA LYS A 12 -25.04 -14.20 -20.71
C LYS A 12 -24.25 -12.93 -20.96
N TYR A 13 -24.34 -11.93 -20.07
CA TYR A 13 -23.79 -10.59 -20.27
C TYR A 13 -22.67 -10.24 -19.26
N GLY A 14 -22.28 -11.20 -18.44
CA GLY A 14 -21.18 -11.05 -17.50
C GLY A 14 -19.85 -10.90 -18.25
N LYS A 15 -18.96 -10.09 -17.70
CA LYS A 15 -17.59 -9.90 -18.19
C LYS A 15 -16.66 -10.78 -17.38
N ASN A 16 -15.97 -11.67 -18.06
CA ASN A 16 -14.97 -12.56 -17.49
C ASN A 16 -13.57 -12.03 -17.81
N GLU A 17 -12.66 -12.11 -16.86
CA GLU A 17 -11.26 -11.80 -17.03
C GLU A 17 -10.41 -12.86 -16.33
N LEU A 18 -9.56 -13.52 -17.10
CA LEU A 18 -8.51 -14.40 -16.60
C LEU A 18 -7.17 -13.66 -16.77
N LEU A 19 -6.39 -13.59 -15.70
CA LEU A 19 -5.07 -13.00 -15.68
C LEU A 19 -4.09 -14.01 -15.11
N THR A 20 -3.03 -14.30 -15.87
CA THR A 20 -1.92 -15.14 -15.40
C THR A 20 -0.63 -14.32 -15.40
N ARG A 21 0.25 -14.57 -14.42
CA ARG A 21 1.54 -13.90 -14.31
C ARG A 21 2.63 -14.88 -13.94
N PHE A 22 3.80 -14.69 -14.55
CA PHE A 22 5.06 -15.37 -14.23
C PHE A 22 6.16 -14.34 -14.10
N ASP A 23 6.98 -14.45 -13.03
CA ASP A 23 8.21 -13.70 -12.88
C ASP A 23 9.36 -14.70 -12.80
N ILE A 24 10.30 -14.59 -13.72
CA ILE A 24 11.40 -15.55 -13.90
C ILE A 24 12.73 -14.81 -13.72
N PRO A 25 13.47 -15.05 -12.64
CA PRO A 25 14.78 -14.47 -12.44
C PRO A 25 15.84 -15.22 -13.25
N PHE A 26 16.82 -14.49 -13.81
CA PHE A 26 18.01 -15.04 -14.47
C PHE A 26 19.24 -15.05 -13.56
N TYR A 27 19.00 -14.99 -12.25
CA TYR A 27 20.03 -15.08 -11.21
C TYR A 27 19.63 -16.13 -10.18
N LYS A 28 20.62 -16.72 -9.52
CA LYS A 28 20.39 -17.63 -8.40
C LYS A 28 20.65 -16.92 -7.08
N ARG A 29 19.72 -17.07 -6.13
CA ARG A 29 19.94 -16.69 -4.74
C ARG A 29 20.52 -17.88 -3.99
N LYS A 30 21.37 -17.63 -3.01
CA LYS A 30 22.00 -18.67 -2.18
C LYS A 30 20.97 -19.63 -1.55
N GLY A 31 19.78 -19.14 -1.20
CA GLY A 31 18.72 -19.95 -0.64
C GLY A 31 18.24 -21.10 -1.54
N TYR A 32 18.39 -21.00 -2.86
CA TYR A 32 18.03 -22.10 -3.80
C TYR A 32 19.02 -23.27 -3.79
N GLU A 33 20.16 -23.16 -3.13
CA GLU A 33 21.10 -24.26 -3.01
C GLU A 33 20.64 -25.28 -1.98
N HIS A 34 20.14 -24.82 -0.80
CA HIS A 34 19.84 -25.73 0.32
C HIS A 34 18.65 -25.31 1.21
N THR A 35 18.03 -24.15 1.01
CA THR A 35 17.08 -23.60 1.97
C THR A 35 15.66 -23.49 1.42
N TYR A 36 15.51 -23.05 0.16
CA TYR A 36 14.19 -22.86 -0.43
C TYR A 36 13.61 -24.17 -0.93
N LEU A 37 12.31 -24.37 -0.69
CA LEU A 37 11.59 -25.61 -0.92
C LEU A 37 11.05 -25.74 -2.35
N GLY A 38 11.01 -24.64 -3.09
CA GLY A 38 10.43 -24.60 -4.43
C GLY A 38 11.27 -23.82 -5.45
N PRO A 39 10.81 -23.77 -6.70
CA PRO A 39 11.53 -23.14 -7.80
C PRO A 39 11.56 -21.62 -7.67
N SER A 40 12.51 -20.98 -8.36
CA SER A 40 12.73 -19.52 -8.34
C SER A 40 11.64 -18.70 -9.06
N VAL A 41 10.62 -19.35 -9.62
CA VAL A 41 9.58 -18.70 -10.40
C VAL A 41 8.39 -18.30 -9.51
N TYR A 42 8.03 -17.01 -9.56
CA TYR A 42 6.74 -16.53 -9.07
C TYR A 42 5.64 -16.86 -10.08
N ASN A 43 4.49 -17.29 -9.59
CA ASN A 43 3.33 -17.53 -10.44
C ASN A 43 2.03 -17.13 -9.74
N SER A 44 1.13 -16.52 -10.50
CA SER A 44 -0.23 -16.24 -10.01
C SER A 44 -1.26 -16.37 -11.12
N VAL A 45 -2.46 -16.80 -10.73
CA VAL A 45 -3.65 -16.90 -11.58
C VAL A 45 -4.78 -16.16 -10.89
N LYS A 46 -5.44 -15.28 -11.63
CA LYS A 46 -6.58 -14.52 -11.13
C LYS A 46 -7.73 -14.61 -12.12
N TYR A 47 -8.84 -15.11 -11.66
CA TYR A 47 -10.10 -15.04 -12.38
C TYR A 47 -11.02 -14.02 -11.74
N SER A 48 -11.66 -13.19 -12.53
CA SER A 48 -12.65 -12.21 -12.08
C SER A 48 -13.86 -12.17 -13.01
N PHE A 49 -15.02 -12.23 -12.42
CA PHE A 49 -16.31 -12.07 -13.04
C PHE A 49 -16.95 -10.78 -12.59
N ARG A 50 -17.55 -10.06 -13.54
CA ARG A 50 -18.30 -8.83 -13.25
C ARG A 50 -19.57 -8.78 -14.10
N TYR A 51 -20.69 -8.59 -13.44
CA TYR A 51 -21.95 -8.31 -14.12
C TYR A 51 -22.50 -6.96 -13.64
N SER A 52 -22.62 -6.03 -14.61
CA SER A 52 -22.94 -4.64 -14.28
C SER A 52 -21.92 -4.10 -13.23
N ASP A 53 -22.30 -3.09 -12.45
CA ASP A 53 -21.55 -2.62 -11.28
C ASP A 53 -22.08 -3.21 -9.96
N ARG A 54 -22.88 -4.28 -10.04
CA ARG A 54 -23.60 -4.84 -8.90
C ARG A 54 -23.06 -6.19 -8.44
N LEU A 55 -22.58 -7.03 -9.34
CA LEU A 55 -22.10 -8.37 -8.99
C LEU A 55 -20.64 -8.55 -9.41
N TYR A 56 -19.82 -8.93 -8.45
CA TYR A 56 -18.41 -9.26 -8.63
C TYR A 56 -18.12 -10.58 -7.96
N ALA A 57 -17.45 -11.47 -8.65
CA ALA A 57 -16.93 -12.72 -8.10
C ALA A 57 -15.51 -12.93 -8.61
N GLY A 58 -14.72 -13.71 -7.90
CA GLY A 58 -13.40 -14.06 -8.39
C GLY A 58 -12.62 -14.95 -7.45
N VAL A 59 -11.55 -15.47 -8.02
CA VAL A 59 -10.58 -16.34 -7.35
C VAL A 59 -9.18 -15.84 -7.68
N VAL A 60 -8.29 -15.86 -6.71
CA VAL A 60 -6.87 -15.60 -6.85
C VAL A 60 -6.11 -16.77 -6.29
N ALA A 61 -5.13 -17.27 -7.02
CA ALA A 61 -4.19 -18.26 -6.59
C ALA A 61 -2.78 -17.76 -6.86
N GLU A 62 -1.87 -17.91 -5.91
CA GLU A 62 -0.53 -17.38 -5.97
C GLU A 62 0.47 -18.26 -5.26
N LYS A 63 1.69 -18.27 -5.75
CA LYS A 63 2.88 -18.75 -5.05
C LYS A 63 4.06 -17.83 -5.28
N ASP A 64 4.80 -17.55 -4.23
CA ASP A 64 6.03 -16.79 -4.30
C ASP A 64 7.20 -17.61 -4.87
N ALA A 65 8.24 -16.88 -5.33
CA ALA A 65 9.48 -17.50 -5.76
C ALA A 65 10.19 -18.17 -4.57
N GLY A 66 10.45 -19.47 -4.67
CA GLY A 66 11.02 -20.29 -3.60
C GLY A 66 10.01 -21.16 -2.86
N GLU A 67 8.72 -21.00 -3.12
CA GLU A 67 7.68 -21.86 -2.55
C GLU A 67 7.41 -23.09 -3.43
N PRO A 68 7.07 -24.24 -2.81
CA PRO A 68 6.71 -25.44 -3.54
C PRO A 68 5.35 -25.28 -4.24
N PHE A 69 5.16 -26.02 -5.34
CA PHE A 69 3.90 -26.08 -6.07
C PHE A 69 3.44 -27.54 -6.16
N GLY A 70 2.26 -27.83 -5.66
CA GLY A 70 1.70 -29.19 -5.65
C GLY A 70 2.49 -30.19 -4.79
N ALA A 71 3.30 -29.73 -3.84
CA ALA A 71 4.18 -30.54 -3.01
C ALA A 71 4.30 -29.99 -1.59
N LEU A 72 4.78 -30.81 -0.66
CA LEU A 72 5.01 -30.45 0.75
C LEU A 72 3.76 -29.86 1.41
N HIS A 73 3.87 -28.64 1.97
CA HIS A 73 2.75 -27.95 2.59
C HIS A 73 1.73 -27.37 1.58
N ASN A 74 2.05 -27.35 0.28
CA ASN A 74 1.19 -26.83 -0.80
C ASN A 74 0.61 -27.93 -1.69
N ARG A 75 0.09 -29.01 -1.10
CA ARG A 75 -0.42 -30.20 -1.83
C ARG A 75 -1.48 -29.89 -2.88
N TYR A 76 -2.25 -28.82 -2.71
CA TYR A 76 -3.33 -28.40 -3.63
C TYR A 76 -2.85 -27.44 -4.73
N GLY A 77 -1.55 -27.23 -4.89
CA GLY A 77 -0.94 -26.40 -5.92
C GLY A 77 -0.30 -25.14 -5.34
N TYR A 78 -1.06 -24.06 -5.26
CA TYR A 78 -0.56 -22.77 -4.81
C TYR A 78 -0.44 -22.65 -3.29
N ASP A 79 0.38 -21.68 -2.83
CA ASP A 79 0.54 -21.37 -1.43
C ASP A 79 -0.65 -20.60 -0.87
N TYR A 80 -1.15 -19.64 -1.62
CA TYR A 80 -2.26 -18.78 -1.25
C TYR A 80 -3.46 -18.93 -2.18
N TYR A 81 -4.66 -18.97 -1.58
CA TYR A 81 -5.93 -18.94 -2.26
C TYR A 81 -6.86 -17.91 -1.66
N SER A 82 -7.44 -17.08 -2.52
CA SER A 82 -8.45 -16.09 -2.18
C SER A 82 -9.65 -16.24 -3.08
N PHE A 83 -10.85 -16.12 -2.52
CA PHE A 83 -12.09 -16.06 -3.28
C PHE A 83 -13.00 -14.98 -2.71
N TYR A 84 -13.78 -14.34 -3.56
CA TYR A 84 -14.73 -13.32 -3.15
C TYR A 84 -15.99 -13.35 -4.00
N LEU A 85 -17.10 -13.02 -3.34
CA LEU A 85 -18.36 -12.65 -3.97
C LEU A 85 -18.78 -11.30 -3.36
N LEU A 86 -19.06 -10.31 -4.20
CA LEU A 86 -19.55 -9.01 -3.76
C LEU A 86 -20.78 -8.62 -4.58
N LEU A 87 -21.91 -8.47 -3.89
CA LEU A 87 -23.17 -7.96 -4.44
C LEU A 87 -23.38 -6.52 -3.94
N LYS A 88 -23.83 -5.63 -4.81
CA LYS A 88 -24.08 -4.22 -4.49
C LYS A 88 -25.44 -3.77 -4.99
N ASP A 89 -26.02 -2.81 -4.28
CA ASP A 89 -27.20 -2.04 -4.68
C ASP A 89 -28.41 -2.90 -5.10
N CYS A 90 -28.75 -3.87 -4.24
CA CYS A 90 -29.92 -4.74 -4.39
C CYS A 90 -31.06 -4.31 -3.44
N GLY A 91 -31.80 -3.26 -3.82
CA GLY A 91 -32.85 -2.70 -2.98
C GLY A 91 -32.28 -2.08 -1.71
N ARG A 92 -32.72 -2.55 -0.54
CA ARG A 92 -32.19 -2.10 0.75
C ARG A 92 -30.80 -2.66 1.05
N LEU A 93 -30.38 -3.73 0.39
CA LEU A 93 -29.06 -4.31 0.55
C LEU A 93 -28.05 -3.51 -0.29
N LYS A 94 -27.29 -2.62 0.35
CA LYS A 94 -26.27 -1.79 -0.31
C LYS A 94 -25.02 -2.55 -0.67
N ALA A 95 -24.62 -3.51 0.17
CA ALA A 95 -23.48 -4.40 -0.10
C ALA A 95 -23.64 -5.72 0.64
N LEU A 96 -23.21 -6.82 0.01
CA LEU A 96 -23.02 -8.13 0.63
C LEU A 96 -21.72 -8.71 0.09
N ALA A 97 -20.77 -8.99 0.96
CA ALA A 97 -19.54 -9.69 0.63
C ALA A 97 -19.50 -11.05 1.30
N VAL A 98 -19.07 -12.07 0.56
CA VAL A 98 -18.82 -13.43 1.06
C VAL A 98 -17.46 -13.88 0.58
N GLY A 99 -16.70 -14.56 1.44
CA GLY A 99 -15.31 -14.95 1.21
C GLY A 99 -14.33 -13.90 1.68
N ASN A 100 -13.36 -13.53 0.85
CA ASN A 100 -12.34 -12.56 1.22
C ASN A 100 -12.80 -11.13 0.89
N TYR A 101 -12.83 -10.27 1.89
CA TYR A 101 -13.30 -8.89 1.74
C TYR A 101 -12.41 -7.90 2.50
N ARG A 102 -12.60 -6.62 2.21
CA ARG A 102 -11.91 -5.50 2.83
C ARG A 102 -12.92 -4.54 3.44
N LEU A 103 -12.53 -3.92 4.53
CA LEU A 103 -13.34 -2.94 5.25
C LEU A 103 -12.61 -1.61 5.38
N SER A 104 -13.36 -0.51 5.31
CA SER A 104 -12.85 0.81 5.63
C SER A 104 -13.99 1.68 6.13
N PHE A 105 -13.94 2.12 7.39
CA PHE A 105 -14.93 2.98 8.02
C PHE A 105 -14.24 4.21 8.63
N GLY A 106 -14.97 5.31 8.75
CA GLY A 106 -14.50 6.57 9.34
C GLY A 106 -13.25 7.12 8.66
N GLN A 107 -12.27 7.53 9.46
CA GLN A 107 -10.93 7.96 9.04
C GLN A 107 -9.89 6.83 9.18
N GLY A 108 -10.34 5.63 9.52
CA GLY A 108 -9.52 4.43 9.65
C GLY A 108 -8.80 4.31 10.99
N LEU A 109 -9.33 4.92 12.04
CA LEU A 109 -8.82 4.74 13.39
C LEU A 109 -9.22 3.40 13.99
N VAL A 110 -10.43 2.91 13.72
CA VAL A 110 -10.92 1.61 14.17
C VAL A 110 -10.53 0.51 13.18
N ILE A 111 -10.91 0.67 11.92
CA ILE A 111 -10.68 -0.35 10.89
C ILE A 111 -10.54 0.26 9.49
N SER A 112 -9.44 -0.03 8.83
CA SER A 112 -9.22 0.29 7.43
C SER A 112 -8.16 -0.63 6.84
N THR A 113 -8.53 -1.40 5.83
CA THR A 113 -7.59 -2.19 5.01
C THR A 113 -7.29 -1.51 3.68
N ASP A 114 -7.61 -0.23 3.54
CA ASP A 114 -7.28 0.53 2.34
C ASP A 114 -5.79 0.86 2.29
N TYR A 115 -5.25 0.79 1.07
CA TYR A 115 -3.88 1.24 0.84
C TYR A 115 -3.81 2.77 0.94
N LEU A 116 -2.89 3.27 1.76
CA LEU A 116 -2.60 4.69 1.88
C LEU A 116 -1.29 5.01 1.16
N MET A 117 -1.35 5.93 0.23
CA MET A 117 -0.14 6.43 -0.46
C MET A 117 0.69 7.40 0.41
N GLY A 118 0.46 7.42 1.72
CA GLY A 118 1.13 8.35 2.64
C GLY A 118 0.72 9.81 2.43
N LYS A 119 1.64 10.73 2.66
CA LYS A 119 1.44 12.17 2.44
C LYS A 119 1.46 12.46 0.95
N THR A 120 0.30 12.59 0.34
CA THR A 120 0.13 12.79 -1.11
C THR A 120 0.16 14.27 -1.49
N ILE A 121 0.50 14.54 -2.74
CA ILE A 121 0.42 15.87 -3.36
C ILE A 121 -1.00 16.28 -3.77
N TYR A 122 -2.01 15.41 -3.59
CA TYR A 122 -3.39 15.71 -3.95
C TYR A 122 -4.25 15.86 -2.71
N ALA A 123 -4.64 17.08 -2.41
CA ALA A 123 -5.58 17.36 -1.31
C ALA A 123 -6.91 16.59 -1.48
N SER A 124 -7.37 16.40 -2.72
CA SER A 124 -8.57 15.64 -3.06
C SER A 124 -8.51 14.15 -2.71
N SER A 125 -7.32 13.54 -2.71
CA SER A 125 -7.17 12.10 -2.41
C SER A 125 -7.41 11.75 -0.93
N PHE A 126 -7.43 12.74 -0.05
CA PHE A 126 -7.82 12.54 1.35
C PHE A 126 -9.34 12.49 1.57
N ASN A 127 -10.15 12.78 0.54
CA ASN A 127 -11.59 13.05 0.71
C ASN A 127 -12.50 11.83 0.76
N ASN A 128 -12.08 10.63 0.43
CA ASN A 128 -13.02 9.56 0.08
C ASN A 128 -12.88 8.26 0.88
N ARG A 129 -12.83 8.34 2.20
CA ARG A 129 -13.12 7.17 3.01
C ARG A 129 -14.61 7.17 3.40
N SER A 130 -15.48 6.83 2.47
CA SER A 130 -16.84 6.44 2.80
C SER A 130 -16.83 4.98 3.26
N GLY A 131 -17.47 4.68 4.38
CA GLY A 131 -17.64 3.32 4.90
C GLY A 131 -18.04 2.35 3.81
N ARG A 132 -17.15 1.40 3.50
CA ARG A 132 -17.38 0.51 2.36
C ARG A 132 -16.84 -0.87 2.64
N ILE A 133 -17.69 -1.82 2.33
CA ILE A 133 -17.31 -3.21 2.14
C ILE A 133 -16.82 -3.35 0.71
N LYS A 134 -15.60 -3.89 0.52
CA LYS A 134 -14.95 -4.07 -0.78
C LYS A 134 -14.53 -5.53 -0.94
N LYS A 135 -14.48 -6.00 -2.19
CA LYS A 135 -13.87 -7.30 -2.51
C LYS A 135 -12.38 -7.27 -2.23
N HIS A 136 -11.81 -8.39 -1.78
CA HIS A 136 -10.37 -8.60 -1.77
C HIS A 136 -9.98 -9.40 -3.02
N SER A 137 -9.34 -8.73 -3.98
CA SER A 137 -8.90 -9.31 -5.25
C SER A 137 -7.39 -9.16 -5.46
N SER A 138 -6.65 -9.02 -4.36
CA SER A 138 -5.19 -8.95 -4.32
C SER A 138 -4.61 -10.28 -3.87
N SER A 139 -3.34 -10.47 -4.11
CA SER A 139 -2.49 -11.50 -3.51
C SER A 139 -1.93 -11.11 -2.13
N ASP A 140 -2.38 -10.03 -1.54
CA ASP A 140 -2.00 -9.65 -0.17
C ASP A 140 -2.61 -10.65 0.83
N GLU A 141 -1.75 -11.39 1.52
CA GLU A 141 -2.13 -12.48 2.41
C GLU A 141 -2.48 -12.02 3.83
N TYR A 142 -2.26 -10.75 4.14
CA TYR A 142 -2.50 -10.24 5.48
C TYR A 142 -3.67 -9.24 5.58
N ASN A 143 -3.77 -8.27 4.70
CA ASN A 143 -4.70 -7.13 4.82
C ASN A 143 -6.10 -7.42 4.25
N TYR A 144 -6.76 -8.46 4.73
CA TYR A 144 -8.13 -8.82 4.36
C TYR A 144 -8.87 -9.52 5.52
N PHE A 145 -10.18 -9.67 5.36
CA PHE A 145 -11.05 -10.46 6.23
C PHE A 145 -11.66 -11.61 5.43
N ARG A 146 -11.95 -12.73 6.09
CA ARG A 146 -12.58 -13.92 5.46
C ARG A 146 -13.82 -14.31 6.21
N GLY A 147 -14.97 -14.29 5.54
CA GLY A 147 -16.26 -14.59 6.13
C GLY A 147 -17.39 -13.88 5.40
N VAL A 148 -18.20 -13.11 6.12
CA VAL A 148 -19.36 -12.40 5.57
C VAL A 148 -19.41 -10.96 6.09
N ALA A 149 -19.82 -10.05 5.21
CA ALA A 149 -20.07 -8.64 5.57
C ALA A 149 -21.26 -8.11 4.76
N ALA A 150 -22.16 -7.37 5.40
CA ALA A 150 -23.30 -6.76 4.73
C ALA A 150 -23.53 -5.32 5.19
N THR A 151 -24.06 -4.50 4.28
CA THR A 151 -24.60 -3.17 4.58
C THR A 151 -26.04 -3.10 4.11
N VAL A 152 -26.94 -2.74 5.00
CA VAL A 152 -28.38 -2.60 4.74
C VAL A 152 -28.82 -1.16 5.02
N ALA A 153 -29.56 -0.58 4.09
CA ALA A 153 -30.25 0.69 4.31
C ALA A 153 -31.48 0.44 5.19
N LEU A 154 -31.46 0.92 6.42
CA LEU A 154 -32.61 0.90 7.32
C LEU A 154 -33.67 1.92 6.88
N SER A 155 -33.19 3.09 6.46
CA SER A 155 -34.00 4.16 5.88
C SER A 155 -33.23 4.91 4.78
N LYS A 156 -33.74 6.06 4.33
CA LYS A 156 -33.03 6.91 3.37
C LYS A 156 -31.72 7.48 3.93
N ASP A 157 -31.67 7.69 5.24
CA ASP A 157 -30.58 8.38 5.93
C ASP A 157 -29.73 7.46 6.81
N TRP A 158 -30.19 6.24 7.08
CA TRP A 158 -29.54 5.30 8.00
C TRP A 158 -29.09 4.03 7.30
N ASP A 159 -27.82 3.73 7.46
CA ASP A 159 -27.21 2.47 7.03
C ASP A 159 -26.68 1.70 8.23
N LEU A 160 -26.91 0.39 8.22
CA LEU A 160 -26.36 -0.56 9.17
C LEU A 160 -25.44 -1.52 8.43
N SER A 161 -24.21 -1.63 8.89
CA SER A 161 -23.25 -2.62 8.41
C SER A 161 -22.92 -3.60 9.52
N GLY A 162 -22.87 -4.90 9.20
CA GLY A 162 -22.38 -5.95 10.08
C GLY A 162 -21.37 -6.81 9.36
N PHE A 163 -20.38 -7.34 10.08
CA PHE A 163 -19.35 -8.19 9.49
C PHE A 163 -18.82 -9.19 10.50
N TYR A 164 -18.47 -10.36 9.98
CA TYR A 164 -17.81 -11.44 10.72
C TYR A 164 -16.67 -12.00 9.88
N SER A 165 -15.54 -12.24 10.51
CA SER A 165 -14.36 -12.87 9.90
C SER A 165 -13.80 -13.95 10.79
N HIS A 166 -13.51 -15.10 10.19
CA HIS A 166 -12.74 -16.19 10.79
C HIS A 166 -11.62 -16.59 9.85
N ARG A 167 -10.38 -16.52 10.32
CA ARG A 167 -9.23 -16.85 9.50
C ARG A 167 -8.07 -17.39 10.32
N LEU A 168 -7.29 -18.24 9.68
CA LEU A 168 -5.98 -18.66 10.15
C LEU A 168 -4.96 -17.57 9.86
N LEU A 169 -4.01 -17.40 10.75
CA LEU A 169 -2.90 -16.44 10.64
C LEU A 169 -1.57 -17.16 10.85
N ASP A 170 -0.56 -16.62 10.20
CA ASP A 170 0.81 -17.08 10.34
C ASP A 170 1.46 -16.41 11.55
N GLY A 171 2.30 -17.16 12.23
CA GLY A 171 2.96 -16.63 13.43
C GLY A 171 3.97 -17.57 14.05
N VAL A 172 4.35 -17.25 15.26
CA VAL A 172 5.19 -18.09 16.11
C VAL A 172 4.46 -18.33 17.41
N ILE A 173 4.37 -19.58 17.82
CA ILE A 173 3.80 -20.01 19.09
C ILE A 173 4.94 -20.58 19.94
N THR A 174 5.07 -20.09 21.16
CA THR A 174 6.03 -20.59 22.16
C THR A 174 5.28 -20.76 23.48
N ASP A 175 5.40 -21.91 24.10
CA ASP A 175 4.76 -22.25 25.39
C ASP A 175 3.23 -22.00 25.42
N GLY A 176 2.57 -22.27 24.29
CA GLY A 176 1.11 -22.09 24.15
C GLY A 176 0.65 -20.64 23.94
N ALA A 177 1.57 -19.68 23.79
CA ALA A 177 1.25 -18.29 23.50
C ALA A 177 1.77 -17.86 22.12
N ILE A 178 1.04 -16.97 21.45
CA ILE A 178 1.45 -16.35 20.20
C ILE A 178 2.48 -15.26 20.52
N THR A 179 3.73 -15.46 20.15
CA THR A 179 4.81 -14.51 20.41
C THR A 179 5.03 -13.54 19.25
N SER A 180 4.64 -13.91 18.02
CA SER A 180 4.79 -13.04 16.85
C SER A 180 3.73 -13.35 15.79
N ILE A 181 3.23 -12.32 15.13
CA ILE A 181 2.34 -12.43 13.96
C ILE A 181 3.17 -12.19 12.71
N TYR A 182 3.19 -13.18 11.80
CA TYR A 182 3.94 -13.13 10.56
C TYR A 182 3.07 -12.55 9.44
N LYS A 183 3.53 -11.45 8.82
CA LYS A 183 2.71 -10.64 7.92
C LYS A 183 3.15 -10.68 6.45
N THR A 184 4.22 -11.40 6.14
CA THR A 184 4.82 -11.37 4.80
C THR A 184 4.18 -12.36 3.83
N GLY A 185 3.52 -13.42 4.33
CA GLY A 185 2.96 -14.51 3.53
C GLY A 185 4.01 -15.42 2.86
N LEU A 186 5.31 -15.27 3.16
CA LEU A 186 6.37 -16.06 2.53
C LEU A 186 6.56 -17.41 3.23
N HIS A 187 6.49 -18.52 2.47
CA HIS A 187 6.67 -19.89 2.95
C HIS A 187 7.70 -20.67 2.11
N ARG A 188 8.84 -20.01 1.83
CA ARG A 188 9.89 -20.49 0.92
C ARG A 188 10.83 -21.51 1.56
N SER A 189 11.02 -21.44 2.86
CA SER A 189 11.88 -22.33 3.64
C SER A 189 11.08 -23.09 4.68
N GLN A 190 11.66 -24.19 5.24
CA GLN A 190 11.00 -24.95 6.32
C GLN A 190 10.65 -24.03 7.52
N LYS A 191 11.57 -23.16 7.93
CA LYS A 191 11.34 -22.20 9.02
C LYS A 191 10.21 -21.20 8.75
N GLU A 192 9.99 -20.84 7.48
CA GLU A 192 8.87 -19.99 7.07
C GLU A 192 7.58 -20.82 6.99
N ALA A 193 7.62 -22.02 6.44
CA ALA A 193 6.49 -22.93 6.35
C ALA A 193 5.94 -23.37 7.72
N ASP A 194 6.82 -23.55 8.70
CA ASP A 194 6.44 -23.88 10.09
C ASP A 194 5.63 -22.77 10.78
N LYS A 195 5.60 -21.56 10.21
CA LYS A 195 4.80 -20.44 10.74
C LYS A 195 3.42 -20.33 10.12
N LYS A 196 3.13 -21.12 9.10
CA LYS A 196 1.90 -21.03 8.32
C LYS A 196 0.69 -21.52 9.09
N ASN A 197 -0.37 -20.69 9.13
CA ASN A 197 -1.69 -21.06 9.66
C ASN A 197 -1.69 -21.61 11.10
N LEU A 198 -0.84 -21.09 12.00
CA LEU A 198 -0.66 -21.64 13.33
C LEU A 198 -1.78 -21.30 14.31
N PHE A 199 -2.44 -20.18 14.16
CA PHE A 199 -3.49 -19.77 15.07
C PHE A 199 -4.68 -19.14 14.35
N THR A 200 -5.82 -19.10 15.03
CA THR A 200 -7.05 -18.52 14.47
C THR A 200 -7.34 -17.16 15.06
N MET A 201 -7.86 -16.28 14.21
CA MET A 201 -8.44 -15.01 14.61
C MET A 201 -9.91 -14.98 14.21
N GLN A 202 -10.76 -14.64 15.17
CA GLN A 202 -12.16 -14.32 14.95
C GLN A 202 -12.36 -12.82 15.14
N LEU A 203 -13.09 -12.18 14.25
CA LEU A 203 -13.43 -10.77 14.35
C LEU A 203 -14.91 -10.58 14.02
N THR A 204 -15.60 -9.85 14.86
CA THR A 204 -16.96 -9.38 14.63
C THR A 204 -17.04 -7.87 14.80
N GLY A 205 -17.97 -7.24 14.12
CA GLY A 205 -18.14 -5.81 14.28
C GLY A 205 -19.26 -5.26 13.43
N GLY A 206 -19.45 -3.96 13.58
CA GLY A 206 -20.48 -3.25 12.85
C GLY A 206 -20.21 -1.76 12.73
N ASN A 207 -20.98 -1.14 11.87
CA ASN A 207 -21.03 0.31 11.71
C ASN A 207 -22.48 0.74 11.53
N VAL A 208 -22.88 1.75 12.27
CA VAL A 208 -24.13 2.48 12.05
C VAL A 208 -23.75 3.84 11.51
N SER A 209 -24.31 4.22 10.37
CA SER A 209 -24.06 5.54 9.77
C SER A 209 -25.36 6.25 9.46
N TYR A 210 -25.39 7.53 9.82
CA TYR A 210 -26.43 8.48 9.51
C TYR A 210 -25.90 9.49 8.52
N GLN A 211 -26.62 9.73 7.43
CA GLN A 211 -26.30 10.74 6.45
C GLN A 211 -27.55 11.49 6.01
N HIS A 212 -27.61 12.76 6.38
CA HIS A 212 -28.67 13.64 5.96
C HIS A 212 -28.11 14.99 5.51
N ASN A 213 -28.48 15.43 4.31
CA ASN A 213 -28.01 16.67 3.71
C ASN A 213 -26.47 16.83 3.77
N ARG A 214 -25.98 17.70 4.64
CA ARG A 214 -24.57 18.10 4.78
C ARG A 214 -23.85 17.41 5.93
N ILE A 215 -24.59 16.61 6.72
CA ILE A 215 -24.07 15.94 7.92
C ILE A 215 -23.98 14.45 7.65
N ARG A 216 -22.87 13.86 8.05
CA ARG A 216 -22.70 12.44 8.19
C ARG A 216 -22.13 12.13 9.58
N LEU A 217 -22.72 11.17 10.26
CA LEU A 217 -22.24 10.64 11.54
C LEU A 217 -22.11 9.13 11.40
N GLY A 218 -21.13 8.55 12.05
CA GLY A 218 -20.91 7.11 12.07
C GLY A 218 -20.40 6.63 13.41
N ILE A 219 -20.81 5.43 13.80
CA ILE A 219 -20.28 4.71 14.95
C ILE A 219 -19.79 3.36 14.46
N THR A 220 -18.53 3.06 14.68
CA THR A 220 -17.89 1.79 14.27
C THR A 220 -17.37 1.07 15.49
N GLY A 221 -17.73 -0.21 15.65
CA GLY A 221 -17.21 -1.07 16.71
C GLY A 221 -16.69 -2.38 16.14
N ILE A 222 -15.56 -2.86 16.68
CA ILE A 222 -15.00 -4.18 16.39
C ILE A 222 -14.61 -4.86 17.69
N TYR A 223 -14.79 -6.17 17.70
CA TYR A 223 -14.27 -7.08 18.73
C TYR A 223 -13.55 -8.22 18.04
N TYR A 224 -12.34 -8.55 18.50
CA TYR A 224 -11.60 -9.66 17.93
C TYR A 224 -10.85 -10.43 19.02
N LEU A 225 -10.65 -11.71 18.75
CA LEU A 225 -10.00 -12.63 19.66
C LEU A 225 -9.10 -13.63 18.90
N PHE A 226 -8.07 -14.07 19.58
CA PHE A 226 -7.23 -15.17 19.14
C PHE A 226 -7.58 -16.42 19.95
N ASN A 227 -7.38 -17.60 19.36
CA ASN A 227 -7.58 -18.87 20.05
C ASN A 227 -6.51 -19.18 21.10
N GLN A 228 -5.42 -18.40 21.12
CA GLN A 228 -4.34 -18.47 22.10
C GLN A 228 -3.97 -17.05 22.54
N PRO A 229 -3.40 -16.87 23.76
CA PRO A 229 -2.96 -15.56 24.22
C PRO A 229 -1.86 -15.01 23.30
N TYR A 230 -1.94 -13.73 22.99
CA TYR A 230 -0.90 -12.99 22.29
C TYR A 230 0.03 -12.35 23.31
N GLU A 231 1.23 -12.90 23.43
CA GLU A 231 2.25 -12.48 24.40
C GLU A 231 3.58 -12.19 23.68
N PRO A 232 3.64 -11.06 22.92
CA PRO A 232 4.87 -10.68 22.25
C PRO A 232 5.93 -10.24 23.24
N GLU A 233 7.20 -10.38 22.87
CA GLU A 233 8.29 -9.79 23.64
C GLU A 233 8.15 -8.26 23.68
N LEU A 234 7.92 -7.71 24.87
CA LEU A 234 7.74 -6.30 25.11
C LEU A 234 9.09 -5.64 25.44
N THR A 235 9.69 -5.02 24.43
CA THR A 235 10.89 -4.20 24.58
C THR A 235 10.52 -2.77 25.01
N GLY A 236 11.51 -1.94 25.33
CA GLY A 236 11.27 -0.58 25.79
C GLY A 236 10.37 0.26 24.89
N TYR A 237 10.45 0.11 23.55
CA TYR A 237 9.59 0.84 22.61
C TYR A 237 8.23 0.16 22.39
N SER A 238 8.13 -1.15 22.56
CA SER A 238 6.90 -1.92 22.37
C SER A 238 6.11 -2.18 23.66
N LYS A 239 6.52 -1.60 24.79
CA LYS A 239 5.91 -1.80 26.13
C LYS A 239 4.38 -1.72 26.14
N TYR A 240 3.80 -0.87 25.31
CA TYR A 240 2.35 -0.64 25.24
C TYR A 240 1.68 -1.32 24.05
N ASN A 241 2.39 -2.26 23.41
CA ASN A 241 1.79 -3.05 22.34
C ASN A 241 0.73 -4.01 22.89
N LEU A 242 -0.10 -4.47 21.99
CA LEU A 242 -1.17 -5.40 22.26
C LEU A 242 -0.66 -6.66 22.93
N HIS A 243 -1.35 -7.14 23.96
CA HIS A 243 -1.14 -8.45 24.61
C HIS A 243 -2.44 -8.95 25.23
N GLY A 244 -2.57 -10.26 25.37
CA GLY A 244 -3.76 -10.95 25.86
C GLY A 244 -4.57 -11.62 24.76
N ASN A 245 -5.82 -12.02 25.07
CA ASN A 245 -6.62 -12.88 24.19
C ASN A 245 -7.67 -12.12 23.37
N ASN A 246 -8.27 -11.08 23.95
CA ASN A 246 -9.41 -10.37 23.39
C ASN A 246 -9.19 -8.86 23.34
N PHE A 247 -9.74 -8.25 22.33
CA PHE A 247 -9.50 -6.86 22.01
C PHE A 247 -10.73 -6.22 21.40
N TYR A 248 -10.89 -4.92 21.63
CA TYR A 248 -11.94 -4.14 21.00
C TYR A 248 -11.43 -2.76 20.61
N ASN A 249 -12.08 -2.18 19.61
CA ASN A 249 -11.96 -0.77 19.28
C ASN A 249 -13.35 -0.23 18.96
N LEU A 250 -13.65 0.96 19.46
CA LEU A 250 -14.89 1.68 19.21
C LEU A 250 -14.55 3.10 18.79
N GLY A 251 -15.22 3.60 17.75
CA GLY A 251 -14.98 4.94 17.23
C GLY A 251 -16.25 5.62 16.75
N ILE A 252 -16.21 6.94 16.83
CA ILE A 252 -17.26 7.82 16.32
C ILE A 252 -16.63 8.68 15.23
N ASP A 253 -17.20 8.66 14.03
CA ASP A 253 -16.79 9.49 12.91
C ASP A 253 -17.86 10.50 12.54
N TYR A 254 -17.42 11.63 12.02
CA TYR A 254 -18.29 12.68 11.56
C TYR A 254 -17.77 13.35 10.30
N ALA A 255 -18.70 13.88 9.50
CA ALA A 255 -18.40 14.78 8.40
C ALA A 255 -19.50 15.84 8.29
N TYR A 256 -19.07 17.08 8.12
CA TYR A 256 -19.95 18.21 7.93
C TYR A 256 -19.44 19.11 6.81
N ARG A 257 -20.32 19.45 5.86
CA ARG A 257 -20.00 20.34 4.75
C ARG A 257 -20.78 21.64 4.87
N TRP A 258 -20.06 22.74 4.95
CA TRP A 258 -20.64 24.07 5.06
C TRP A 258 -19.99 25.02 4.04
N HIS A 259 -20.76 25.41 3.02
CA HIS A 259 -20.26 26.25 1.92
C HIS A 259 -18.95 25.71 1.33
N ARG A 260 -17.86 26.43 1.57
CA ARG A 260 -16.49 26.14 1.09
C ARG A 260 -15.67 25.33 2.09
N PHE A 261 -16.26 25.00 3.25
CA PHE A 261 -15.61 24.21 4.30
C PHE A 261 -16.12 22.77 4.31
N SER A 262 -15.23 21.85 4.59
CA SER A 262 -15.55 20.46 4.89
C SER A 262 -14.78 20.01 6.13
N PHE A 263 -15.52 19.68 7.18
CA PHE A 263 -15.00 19.12 8.42
C PHE A 263 -15.19 17.61 8.38
N GLN A 264 -14.17 16.86 8.76
CA GLN A 264 -14.26 15.41 8.88
C GLN A 264 -13.34 14.98 10.02
N GLY A 265 -13.79 13.99 10.79
CA GLY A 265 -12.95 13.46 11.85
C GLY A 265 -13.42 12.11 12.33
N GLU A 266 -12.61 11.51 13.16
CA GLU A 266 -12.89 10.28 13.90
C GLU A 266 -12.17 10.35 15.23
N THR A 267 -12.85 9.90 16.29
CA THR A 267 -12.24 9.65 17.59
C THR A 267 -12.55 8.23 18.00
N ALA A 268 -11.54 7.49 18.40
CA ALA A 268 -11.66 6.08 18.72
C ALA A 268 -10.96 5.74 20.05
N ILE A 269 -11.51 4.76 20.73
CA ILE A 269 -10.94 4.15 21.95
C ILE A 269 -10.63 2.68 21.69
N GLY A 270 -9.65 2.16 22.36
CA GLY A 270 -9.30 0.74 22.40
C GLY A 270 -9.28 0.21 23.84
N LYS A 271 -8.82 -1.01 24.00
CA LYS A 271 -8.62 -1.62 25.33
C LYS A 271 -7.76 -0.72 26.24
N GLN A 272 -6.80 -0.02 25.64
CA GLN A 272 -5.93 0.93 26.32
C GLN A 272 -5.74 2.15 25.42
N GLY A 273 -6.09 3.34 25.92
CA GLY A 273 -5.85 4.58 25.19
C GLY A 273 -6.89 4.95 24.12
N TRP A 274 -6.64 6.09 23.48
CA TRP A 274 -7.54 6.67 22.50
C TRP A 274 -6.76 7.35 21.35
N ALA A 275 -7.45 7.57 20.25
CA ALA A 275 -6.91 8.23 19.07
C ALA A 275 -7.95 9.19 18.48
N SER A 276 -7.50 10.29 17.90
CA SER A 276 -8.35 11.26 17.21
C SER A 276 -7.65 11.80 15.98
N LEU A 277 -8.40 11.88 14.88
CA LEU A 277 -7.99 12.53 13.63
C LEU A 277 -9.07 13.49 13.19
N ASN A 278 -8.71 14.74 13.00
CA ASN A 278 -9.61 15.80 12.60
C ASN A 278 -9.05 16.50 11.36
N ARG A 279 -9.90 16.75 10.38
CA ARG A 279 -9.53 17.38 9.12
C ARG A 279 -10.49 18.51 8.80
N LEU A 280 -9.92 19.66 8.47
CA LEU A 280 -10.61 20.80 7.89
C LEU A 280 -10.09 21.02 6.48
N GLN A 281 -10.97 21.06 5.51
CA GLN A 281 -10.68 21.47 4.14
C GLN A 281 -11.43 22.77 3.84
N TYR A 282 -10.72 23.70 3.23
CA TYR A 282 -11.24 24.98 2.79
C TYR A 282 -10.95 25.18 1.31
N SER A 283 -11.97 25.49 0.52
CA SER A 283 -11.85 25.74 -0.93
C SER A 283 -12.31 27.17 -1.23
N PRO A 284 -11.42 28.19 -1.08
CA PRO A 284 -11.79 29.60 -1.26
C PRO A 284 -12.28 29.90 -2.67
N VAL A 285 -11.64 29.27 -3.66
CA VAL A 285 -11.98 29.35 -5.09
C VAL A 285 -11.87 27.94 -5.71
N GLN A 286 -12.41 27.75 -6.91
CA GLN A 286 -12.45 26.42 -7.56
C GLN A 286 -11.08 25.76 -7.76
N ASN A 287 -10.05 26.57 -7.99
CA ASN A 287 -8.69 26.11 -8.29
C ASN A 287 -7.75 26.13 -7.07
N THR A 288 -8.26 26.36 -5.86
CA THR A 288 -7.46 26.41 -4.63
C THR A 288 -8.12 25.58 -3.53
N GLN A 289 -7.34 24.69 -2.93
CA GLN A 289 -7.74 23.87 -1.79
C GLN A 289 -6.69 23.96 -0.69
N ILE A 290 -7.13 24.22 0.52
CA ILE A 290 -6.30 24.24 1.72
C ILE A 290 -6.83 23.15 2.65
N MET A 291 -5.94 22.37 3.25
CA MET A 291 -6.28 21.30 4.15
C MET A 291 -5.45 21.38 5.42
N LEU A 292 -6.13 21.29 6.54
CA LEU A 292 -5.54 21.17 7.87
C LEU A 292 -5.90 19.79 8.43
N ILE A 293 -4.91 19.07 8.98
CA ILE A 293 -5.13 17.82 9.69
C ILE A 293 -4.48 17.94 11.07
N HIS A 294 -5.26 17.67 12.11
CA HIS A 294 -4.78 17.42 13.46
C HIS A 294 -4.92 15.95 13.75
N ARG A 295 -3.87 15.33 14.31
CA ARG A 295 -3.88 13.94 14.76
C ARG A 295 -3.28 13.79 16.14
N PHE A 296 -3.91 12.94 16.92
CA PHE A 296 -3.45 12.51 18.22
C PHE A 296 -3.72 11.02 18.38
N TYR A 297 -2.65 10.22 18.52
CA TYR A 297 -2.72 8.79 18.78
C TYR A 297 -1.92 8.52 20.04
N SER A 298 -2.59 8.18 21.13
CA SER A 298 -1.91 7.92 22.39
C SER A 298 -0.92 6.74 22.25
N TYR A 299 0.13 6.74 23.03
CA TYR A 299 1.18 5.71 22.96
C TYR A 299 0.67 4.31 23.35
N ASN A 300 -0.41 4.24 24.10
CA ASN A 300 -1.08 3.01 24.51
C ASN A 300 -2.35 2.71 23.70
N TYR A 301 -2.70 3.53 22.69
CA TYR A 301 -3.76 3.18 21.77
C TYR A 301 -3.27 2.08 20.82
N TRP A 302 -4.01 0.99 20.77
CA TRP A 302 -3.74 -0.07 19.82
C TRP A 302 -5.00 -0.48 19.07
N ALA A 303 -4.91 -0.46 17.76
CA ALA A 303 -5.93 -0.97 16.87
C ALA A 303 -5.24 -1.74 15.72
N MET A 304 -5.31 -3.07 15.76
CA MET A 304 -4.61 -3.97 14.83
C MET A 304 -4.96 -3.69 13.36
N PHE A 305 -6.18 -3.26 13.12
CA PHE A 305 -6.73 -3.01 11.79
C PHE A 305 -6.86 -1.53 11.47
N ALA A 306 -6.34 -0.65 12.30
CA ALA A 306 -6.32 0.77 12.04
C ALA A 306 -5.25 1.11 11.00
N HIS A 307 -5.61 1.94 10.03
CA HIS A 307 -4.69 2.50 9.07
C HIS A 307 -5.13 3.92 8.74
N SER A 308 -4.59 4.88 9.45
CA SER A 308 -4.95 6.29 9.36
C SER A 308 -3.78 7.17 8.91
N PHE A 309 -4.03 8.45 8.65
CA PHE A 309 -3.00 9.38 8.24
C PHE A 309 -1.96 9.57 9.34
N GLY A 310 -0.68 9.36 9.04
CA GLY A 310 0.40 9.53 10.00
C GLY A 310 1.78 9.49 9.35
N GLU A 311 2.79 9.69 10.18
CA GLU A 311 4.19 9.50 9.83
C GLU A 311 4.66 8.06 10.14
N GLY A 312 4.08 7.45 11.19
CA GLY A 312 4.31 6.07 11.57
C GLY A 312 3.62 5.08 10.64
N SER A 313 4.06 3.82 10.68
CA SER A 313 3.39 2.70 9.99
C SER A 313 2.16 2.17 10.75
N THR A 314 2.01 2.54 12.01
CA THR A 314 0.91 2.16 12.91
C THR A 314 0.19 3.41 13.41
N THR A 315 -1.11 3.28 13.65
CA THR A 315 -1.93 4.34 14.26
C THR A 315 -1.75 4.30 15.78
N GLN A 316 -0.58 4.68 16.25
CA GLN A 316 -0.17 4.65 17.67
C GLN A 316 0.98 5.62 17.92
N ASN A 317 1.07 6.16 19.14
CA ASN A 317 2.24 6.94 19.61
C ASN A 317 2.61 8.09 18.67
N GLU A 318 1.64 8.86 18.20
CA GLU A 318 1.91 9.96 17.28
C GLU A 318 0.92 11.11 17.49
N GLN A 319 1.44 12.33 17.50
CA GLN A 319 0.63 13.54 17.45
C GLN A 319 1.23 14.52 16.44
N GLY A 320 0.38 15.32 15.79
CA GLY A 320 0.89 16.27 14.82
C GLY A 320 -0.17 17.10 14.11
N TYR A 321 0.35 18.10 13.41
CA TYR A 321 -0.41 19.04 12.60
C TYR A 321 0.14 19.05 11.19
N TYR A 322 -0.73 18.88 10.24
CA TYR A 322 -0.40 18.95 8.82
C TYR A 322 -1.21 20.06 8.17
N ILE A 323 -0.53 20.88 7.38
CA ILE A 323 -1.16 21.83 6.46
C ILE A 323 -0.74 21.49 5.03
N GLY A 324 -1.69 21.50 4.11
CA GLY A 324 -1.44 21.31 2.68
C GLY A 324 -2.25 22.30 1.86
N MET A 325 -1.64 22.83 0.82
CA MET A 325 -2.28 23.74 -0.12
C MET A 325 -2.02 23.26 -1.56
N GLU A 326 -3.08 23.17 -2.33
CA GLU A 326 -3.04 22.93 -3.77
C GLU A 326 -3.69 24.12 -4.47
N THR A 327 -3.02 24.73 -5.45
CA THR A 327 -3.55 25.90 -6.16
C THR A 327 -3.06 25.97 -7.60
N SER A 328 -3.88 26.53 -8.47
CA SER A 328 -3.54 26.81 -9.87
C SER A 328 -3.85 28.29 -10.16
N PRO A 329 -3.03 29.25 -9.61
CA PRO A 329 -3.33 30.68 -9.69
C PRO A 329 -3.12 31.27 -11.08
N PHE A 330 -2.30 30.62 -11.92
CA PHE A 330 -1.98 31.05 -13.28
C PHE A 330 -2.30 29.95 -14.28
N ALA A 331 -2.57 30.32 -15.52
CA ALA A 331 -2.70 29.36 -16.59
C ALA A 331 -1.45 28.45 -16.67
N TYR A 332 -1.66 27.17 -16.89
CA TYR A 332 -0.61 26.16 -17.05
C TYR A 332 0.19 25.81 -15.79
N TRP A 333 0.04 26.54 -14.67
CA TRP A 333 0.77 26.31 -13.43
C TRP A 333 -0.11 25.68 -12.36
N LYS A 334 0.41 24.65 -11.73
CA LYS A 334 -0.16 24.04 -10.55
C LYS A 334 0.89 23.94 -9.46
N PHE A 335 0.59 24.47 -8.29
CA PHE A 335 1.45 24.44 -7.12
C PHE A 335 0.85 23.57 -6.04
N PHE A 336 1.71 22.84 -5.37
CA PHE A 336 1.39 22.14 -4.14
C PHE A 336 2.45 22.46 -3.10
N ALA A 337 2.01 22.81 -1.90
CA ALA A 337 2.85 22.99 -0.73
C ALA A 337 2.25 22.25 0.45
N SER A 338 3.08 21.60 1.25
CA SER A 338 2.62 21.03 2.52
C SER A 338 3.71 21.09 3.57
N PHE A 339 3.27 21.15 4.83
CA PHE A 339 4.13 21.12 5.98
C PHE A 339 3.49 20.29 7.09
N ASP A 340 4.24 19.38 7.67
CA ASP A 340 3.82 18.48 8.73
C ASP A 340 4.76 18.56 9.93
N LEU A 341 4.18 18.86 11.07
CA LEU A 341 4.85 18.82 12.37
C LEU A 341 4.34 17.60 13.12
N PHE A 342 5.24 16.75 13.59
CA PHE A 342 4.86 15.54 14.31
C PHE A 342 5.81 15.25 15.46
N SER A 343 5.28 14.57 16.47
CA SER A 343 6.04 14.08 17.60
C SER A 343 5.55 12.70 18.02
N PHE A 344 6.45 11.99 18.66
CA PHE A 344 6.22 10.66 19.24
C PHE A 344 6.46 10.76 20.75
N PRO A 345 5.39 10.79 21.55
CA PRO A 345 5.50 10.93 23.01
C PRO A 345 6.21 9.78 23.71
N TRP A 346 6.24 8.60 23.11
CA TRP A 346 6.95 7.41 23.59
C TRP A 346 8.07 7.01 22.64
N LYS A 347 8.94 6.11 23.12
CA LYS A 347 10.03 5.49 22.36
C LYS A 347 9.53 4.83 21.07
N LYS A 348 10.41 4.74 20.07
CA LYS A 348 10.17 4.04 18.81
C LYS A 348 11.33 3.09 18.49
N TYR A 349 11.13 2.23 17.53
CA TYR A 349 12.22 1.45 16.97
C TYR A 349 13.36 2.37 16.52
N ARG A 350 14.56 2.14 17.04
CA ARG A 350 15.77 2.97 16.85
C ARG A 350 15.69 4.40 17.39
N VAL A 351 14.80 4.66 18.35
CA VAL A 351 14.73 5.96 19.04
C VAL A 351 14.30 5.73 20.49
N ASN A 352 15.26 5.76 21.41
CA ASN A 352 15.09 5.38 22.81
C ASN A 352 14.52 6.47 23.73
N LYS A 353 14.09 7.60 23.17
CA LYS A 353 13.43 8.69 23.88
C LYS A 353 12.25 9.26 23.08
N PRO A 354 11.36 10.07 23.68
CA PRO A 354 10.40 10.87 22.95
C PRO A 354 11.09 11.69 21.85
N SER A 355 10.48 11.75 20.67
CA SER A 355 11.10 12.35 19.49
C SER A 355 10.12 13.18 18.67
N ARG A 356 10.66 14.06 17.83
CA ARG A 356 9.88 14.95 16.97
C ARG A 356 10.48 15.05 15.57
N GLY A 357 9.65 15.47 14.64
CA GLY A 357 10.12 15.69 13.27
C GLY A 357 9.25 16.67 12.50
N THR A 358 9.76 17.01 11.33
CA THR A 358 9.09 17.89 10.37
C THR A 358 9.22 17.30 8.97
N ASP A 359 8.22 17.52 8.12
CA ASP A 359 8.20 17.06 6.74
C ASP A 359 7.57 18.15 5.86
N GLY A 360 8.37 18.82 5.06
CA GLY A 360 7.95 19.86 4.13
C GLY A 360 8.04 19.37 2.70
N LEU A 361 7.05 19.68 1.85
CA LEU A 361 7.04 19.33 0.45
C LEU A 361 6.52 20.49 -0.39
N LEU A 362 7.25 20.83 -1.43
CA LEU A 362 6.90 21.83 -2.43
C LEU A 362 6.94 21.18 -3.80
N GLN A 363 5.94 21.44 -4.62
CA GLN A 363 5.93 21.02 -6.02
C GLN A 363 5.33 22.10 -6.90
N ALA A 364 6.04 22.48 -7.95
CA ALA A 364 5.55 23.32 -9.02
C ALA A 364 5.44 22.48 -10.30
N THR A 365 4.26 22.45 -10.90
CA THR A 365 4.00 21.73 -12.16
C THR A 365 3.61 22.76 -13.22
N PHE A 366 4.27 22.68 -14.36
CA PHE A 366 4.03 23.54 -15.52
C PHE A 366 3.62 22.69 -16.72
N THR A 367 2.46 22.99 -17.30
CA THR A 367 1.88 22.24 -18.43
C THR A 367 1.44 23.24 -19.50
N PRO A 368 2.41 23.84 -20.25
CA PRO A 368 2.10 24.90 -21.23
C PRO A 368 1.27 24.39 -22.41
N ARG A 369 1.40 23.10 -22.71
CA ARG A 369 0.67 22.41 -23.81
C ARG A 369 0.32 20.99 -23.36
N SER A 370 -0.68 20.39 -23.97
CA SER A 370 -1.11 19.02 -23.66
C SER A 370 -0.01 17.96 -23.81
N HIS A 371 0.92 18.20 -24.72
CA HIS A 371 2.04 17.29 -25.00
C HIS A 371 3.33 17.60 -24.21
N LEU A 372 3.37 18.68 -23.42
CA LEU A 372 4.54 19.08 -22.63
C LEU A 372 4.13 19.33 -21.18
N SER A 373 4.70 18.58 -20.27
CA SER A 373 4.51 18.74 -18.83
C SER A 373 5.83 18.58 -18.09
N MET A 374 6.11 19.49 -17.19
CA MET A 374 7.28 19.39 -16.32
C MET A 374 6.93 19.72 -14.88
N TYR A 375 7.65 19.14 -13.95
CA TYR A 375 7.55 19.55 -12.54
C TYR A 375 8.90 19.54 -11.84
N LEU A 376 9.00 20.43 -10.87
CA LEU A 376 10.05 20.44 -9.87
C LEU A 376 9.42 20.16 -8.51
N LYS A 377 9.97 19.18 -7.80
CA LYS A 377 9.52 18.76 -6.47
C LYS A 377 10.69 18.78 -5.51
N TYR A 378 10.52 19.48 -4.40
CA TYR A 378 11.47 19.51 -3.30
C TYR A 378 10.81 19.00 -2.04
N ARG A 379 11.48 18.13 -1.29
CA ARG A 379 11.05 17.63 0.02
C ARG A 379 12.18 17.79 1.02
N TYR A 380 11.84 18.36 2.13
CA TYR A 380 12.68 18.45 3.31
C TYR A 380 12.08 17.62 4.42
N LYS A 381 12.88 16.75 5.07
CA LYS A 381 12.43 15.93 6.19
C LYS A 381 13.46 15.89 7.29
N ARG A 382 13.06 16.30 8.49
CA ARG A 382 13.85 16.16 9.71
C ARG A 382 13.19 15.14 10.61
N LYS A 383 13.99 14.20 11.13
CA LYS A 383 13.61 13.20 12.15
C LYS A 383 14.73 13.06 13.17
N GLU A 384 14.48 12.27 14.20
CA GLU A 384 15.49 11.87 15.16
C GLU A 384 15.75 10.38 15.07
N ARG A 385 17.01 9.96 15.31
CA ARG A 385 17.48 8.57 15.25
C ARG A 385 18.59 8.36 16.27
N ASP A 386 18.61 7.16 16.87
CA ASP A 386 19.69 6.76 17.77
C ASP A 386 20.94 6.38 17.00
N TRP A 387 22.06 6.83 17.53
CA TRP A 387 23.40 6.46 17.12
C TRP A 387 24.15 5.91 18.33
N THR A 388 24.76 4.73 18.16
CA THR A 388 25.59 4.11 19.20
C THR A 388 27.05 4.33 18.85
N GLY A 389 27.73 5.12 19.65
CA GLY A 389 29.16 5.39 19.58
C GLY A 389 29.90 4.89 20.82
N SER A 390 31.20 5.18 20.91
CA SER A 390 32.04 4.81 22.06
C SER A 390 31.58 5.39 23.41
N LYS A 391 30.84 6.49 23.38
CA LYS A 391 30.29 7.18 24.57
C LYS A 391 28.83 6.82 24.90
N GLY A 392 28.29 5.75 24.27
CA GLY A 392 26.90 5.31 24.44
C GLY A 392 25.97 5.67 23.29
N THR A 393 24.66 5.56 23.51
CA THR A 393 23.64 5.83 22.50
C THR A 393 23.09 7.25 22.64
N LEU A 394 23.25 8.06 21.60
CA LEU A 394 22.73 9.42 21.48
C LEU A 394 21.65 9.49 20.42
N THR A 395 20.53 10.16 20.72
CA THR A 395 19.48 10.43 19.73
C THR A 395 19.77 11.78 19.05
N LEU A 396 20.08 11.75 17.77
CA LEU A 396 20.49 12.89 16.97
C LEU A 396 19.52 13.20 15.84
N PRO A 397 19.40 14.45 15.43
CA PRO A 397 18.59 14.81 14.27
C PRO A 397 19.25 14.32 12.97
N ILE A 398 18.40 13.80 12.09
CA ILE A 398 18.75 13.43 10.72
C ILE A 398 17.93 14.28 9.75
N PHE A 399 18.55 14.68 8.66
CA PHE A 399 18.00 15.58 7.67
C PHE A 399 18.05 14.95 6.29
N HIS A 400 16.91 14.94 5.61
CA HIS A 400 16.79 14.48 4.23
C HIS A 400 16.29 15.61 3.35
N HIS A 401 17.03 15.90 2.30
CA HIS A 401 16.64 16.80 1.23
C HIS A 401 16.51 15.98 -0.04
N GLN A 402 15.37 16.08 -0.70
CA GLN A 402 15.10 15.37 -1.93
C GLN A 402 14.62 16.37 -2.99
N LEU A 403 15.31 16.38 -4.12
CA LEU A 403 14.94 17.19 -5.27
C LEU A 403 14.64 16.26 -6.44
N ARG A 404 13.49 16.46 -7.08
CA ARG A 404 13.12 15.75 -8.30
C ARG A 404 12.67 16.74 -9.37
N TYR A 405 13.29 16.64 -10.52
CA TYR A 405 12.80 17.27 -11.75
C TYR A 405 12.29 16.19 -12.69
N ARG A 406 11.14 16.43 -13.33
CA ARG A 406 10.62 15.55 -14.36
C ARG A 406 10.10 16.35 -15.53
N LEU A 407 10.50 15.93 -16.73
CA LEU A 407 10.02 16.41 -18.01
C LEU A 407 9.30 15.28 -18.73
N ASN A 408 8.05 15.50 -19.15
CA ASN A 408 7.32 14.62 -20.04
C ASN A 408 7.05 15.36 -21.35
N TYR A 409 7.37 14.72 -22.45
CA TYR A 409 7.11 15.23 -23.79
C TYR A 409 6.46 14.13 -24.62
N SER A 410 5.39 14.44 -25.35
CA SER A 410 4.70 13.51 -26.22
C SER A 410 4.67 14.06 -27.65
N LEU A 411 5.05 13.24 -28.62
CA LEU A 411 4.96 13.55 -30.05
C LEU A 411 3.76 12.80 -30.62
N GLY A 412 2.62 13.48 -30.65
CA GLY A 412 1.34 12.84 -30.93
C GLY A 412 1.03 11.71 -29.95
N ASP A 413 0.29 10.71 -30.43
CA ASP A 413 -0.05 9.51 -29.64
C ASP A 413 0.96 8.36 -29.81
N VAL A 414 1.96 8.56 -30.68
CA VAL A 414 2.89 7.49 -31.10
C VAL A 414 4.12 7.42 -30.21
N LEU A 415 4.69 8.56 -29.83
CA LEU A 415 5.96 8.61 -29.11
C LEU A 415 5.86 9.53 -27.90
N SER A 416 6.33 9.06 -26.76
CA SER A 416 6.50 9.90 -25.56
C SER A 416 7.86 9.67 -24.92
N SER A 417 8.39 10.74 -24.35
CA SER A 417 9.68 10.77 -23.65
C SER A 417 9.48 11.30 -22.26
N ARG A 418 10.14 10.67 -21.29
CA ARG A 418 10.14 11.08 -19.88
C ARG A 418 11.56 11.10 -19.35
N THR A 419 12.04 12.28 -19.00
CA THR A 419 13.31 12.47 -18.30
C THR A 419 13.04 12.73 -16.83
N THR A 420 13.72 12.05 -15.94
CA THR A 420 13.63 12.27 -14.49
C THR A 420 15.03 12.40 -13.90
N LEU A 421 15.24 13.46 -13.14
CA LEU A 421 16.45 13.72 -12.39
C LEU A 421 16.10 13.72 -10.91
N ASP A 422 16.76 12.86 -10.14
CA ASP A 422 16.61 12.78 -8.70
C ASP A 422 17.92 13.12 -8.00
N TYR A 423 17.84 13.90 -6.94
CA TYR A 423 18.95 14.18 -6.04
C TYR A 423 18.48 14.05 -4.60
N ASN A 424 19.17 13.23 -3.83
CA ASN A 424 18.97 13.03 -2.40
C ASN A 424 20.20 13.46 -1.64
N HIS A 425 20.02 14.22 -0.58
CA HIS A 425 21.07 14.59 0.35
C HIS A 425 20.63 14.26 1.77
N PHE A 426 21.41 13.44 2.42
CA PHE A 426 21.21 13.00 3.80
C PHE A 426 22.38 13.49 4.65
N HIS A 427 22.09 14.09 5.80
CA HIS A 427 23.12 14.42 6.78
C HIS A 427 22.62 14.24 8.22
N SER A 428 23.55 14.02 9.12
CA SER A 428 23.39 13.94 10.56
C SER A 428 24.57 14.66 11.23
N GLN A 429 24.43 15.05 12.49
CA GLN A 429 25.50 15.76 13.21
C GLN A 429 26.80 14.96 13.35
N ASP A 430 26.71 13.60 13.42
CA ASP A 430 27.85 12.72 13.70
C ASP A 430 28.36 11.96 12.47
N ARG A 431 27.85 12.21 11.27
CA ARG A 431 28.27 11.52 10.06
C ARG A 431 28.50 12.48 8.90
N ALA A 432 29.44 12.08 8.04
CA ALA A 432 29.60 12.75 6.76
C ALA A 432 28.28 12.76 5.99
N ALA A 433 28.03 13.85 5.28
CA ALA A 433 26.85 13.98 4.44
C ALA A 433 26.91 12.95 3.31
N ASN A 434 25.79 12.26 3.09
CA ASN A 434 25.63 11.25 2.05
C ASN A 434 24.77 11.80 0.92
N LYS A 435 25.19 11.57 -0.30
CA LYS A 435 24.50 12.03 -1.52
C LYS A 435 24.05 10.84 -2.36
N GLY A 436 22.95 11.05 -3.04
CA GLY A 436 22.49 10.10 -4.05
C GLY A 436 21.88 10.84 -5.22
N TYR A 437 22.13 10.40 -6.44
CA TYR A 437 21.50 10.94 -7.63
C TYR A 437 21.15 9.85 -8.62
N GLN A 438 20.14 10.14 -9.40
CA GLN A 438 19.66 9.25 -10.45
C GLN A 438 19.21 10.07 -11.66
N VAL A 439 19.62 9.62 -12.82
CA VAL A 439 19.14 10.11 -14.11
C VAL A 439 18.40 8.98 -14.77
N THR A 440 17.15 9.21 -15.13
CA THR A 440 16.29 8.23 -15.78
C THR A 440 15.73 8.80 -17.06
N GLN A 441 15.91 8.08 -18.17
CA GLN A 441 15.28 8.35 -19.45
C GLN A 441 14.35 7.20 -19.79
N MET A 442 13.10 7.51 -20.09
CA MET A 442 12.10 6.55 -20.58
C MET A 442 11.56 7.03 -21.92
N ILE A 443 11.50 6.13 -22.86
CA ILE A 443 10.87 6.35 -24.18
C ILE A 443 9.77 5.32 -24.31
N SER A 444 8.57 5.79 -24.62
CA SER A 444 7.40 4.95 -24.87
C SER A 444 6.91 5.17 -26.28
N SER A 445 6.71 4.09 -27.02
CA SER A 445 6.19 4.14 -28.39
C SER A 445 4.94 3.27 -28.50
N GLN A 446 3.97 3.79 -29.22
CA GLN A 446 2.79 3.05 -29.64
C GLN A 446 2.86 2.85 -31.15
N LEU A 447 2.82 1.60 -31.58
CA LEU A 447 2.72 1.22 -32.98
C LEU A 447 1.28 0.75 -33.26
N PRO A 448 0.37 1.66 -33.65
CA PRO A 448 -1.07 1.35 -33.75
C PRO A 448 -1.37 0.24 -34.76
N TRP A 449 -0.63 0.19 -35.87
CA TRP A 449 -0.76 -0.82 -36.92
C TRP A 449 -0.37 -2.23 -36.42
N ALA A 450 0.56 -2.33 -35.47
CA ALA A 450 0.97 -3.60 -34.84
C ALA A 450 0.24 -3.86 -33.51
N ARG A 451 -0.59 -2.93 -33.03
CA ARG A 451 -1.22 -2.98 -31.69
C ARG A 451 -0.21 -3.23 -30.56
N LEU A 452 1.01 -2.72 -30.75
CA LEU A 452 2.15 -2.91 -29.89
C LEU A 452 2.51 -1.59 -29.18
N PHE A 453 2.67 -1.68 -27.87
CA PHE A 453 3.22 -0.61 -27.04
C PHE A 453 4.56 -1.09 -26.49
N ALA A 454 5.58 -0.26 -26.64
CA ALA A 454 6.91 -0.53 -26.14
C ALA A 454 7.36 0.61 -25.24
N ASP A 455 7.86 0.27 -24.06
CA ASP A 455 8.55 1.20 -23.17
C ASP A 455 9.98 0.74 -22.97
N VAL A 456 10.94 1.62 -23.18
CA VAL A 456 12.35 1.41 -22.91
C VAL A 456 12.81 2.44 -21.90
N GLN A 457 13.39 2.00 -20.81
CA GLN A 457 13.89 2.88 -19.76
C GLN A 457 15.33 2.52 -19.40
N GLY A 458 16.19 3.54 -19.37
CA GLY A 458 17.54 3.47 -18.83
C GLY A 458 17.66 4.41 -17.63
N SER A 459 18.34 3.95 -16.59
CA SER A 459 18.64 4.74 -15.40
C SER A 459 20.09 4.53 -14.99
N TYR A 460 20.80 5.61 -14.74
CA TYR A 460 22.08 5.59 -14.03
C TYR A 460 21.84 6.08 -12.61
N PHE A 461 22.42 5.40 -11.62
CA PHE A 461 22.29 5.76 -10.22
C PHE A 461 23.64 5.73 -9.50
N PHE A 462 23.77 6.63 -8.54
CA PHE A 462 24.89 6.68 -7.61
C PHE A 462 24.38 7.08 -6.24
N THR A 463 24.79 6.39 -5.19
CA THR A 463 24.50 6.76 -3.81
C THR A 463 25.66 6.39 -2.90
N ASP A 464 26.02 7.25 -1.98
CA ASP A 464 27.10 7.00 -1.02
C ASP A 464 26.72 5.90 -0.02
N ASP A 465 25.44 5.85 0.42
CA ASP A 465 24.96 4.90 1.42
C ASP A 465 23.47 4.59 1.21
N TYR A 466 22.94 3.65 1.99
CA TYR A 466 21.54 3.26 2.02
C TYR A 466 20.60 4.43 2.37
N ASP A 467 21.03 5.37 3.22
CA ASP A 467 20.21 6.51 3.63
C ASP A 467 19.98 7.52 2.47
N SER A 468 20.87 7.56 1.48
CA SER A 468 20.73 8.39 0.27
C SER A 468 20.16 7.67 -0.95
N ARG A 469 19.64 6.42 -0.79
CA ARG A 469 19.06 5.62 -1.89
C ARG A 469 18.03 6.36 -2.72
N VAL A 470 17.98 6.01 -4.00
CA VAL A 470 17.07 6.58 -4.99
C VAL A 470 16.04 5.55 -5.48
N TYR A 471 14.96 6.03 -6.08
CA TYR A 471 13.83 5.18 -6.51
C TYR A 471 13.44 5.48 -7.95
N ALA A 472 13.41 4.46 -8.80
CA ALA A 472 12.91 4.59 -10.16
C ALA A 472 11.41 4.27 -10.25
N SER A 473 10.72 5.04 -11.07
CA SER A 473 9.33 4.75 -11.46
C SER A 473 9.36 4.06 -12.82
N GLU A 474 9.08 2.77 -12.86
CA GLU A 474 9.06 1.95 -14.08
C GLU A 474 7.64 1.61 -14.50
N SER A 475 7.44 1.42 -15.82
CA SER A 475 6.21 0.82 -16.33
C SER A 475 6.10 -0.63 -15.85
N GLY A 476 5.00 -0.98 -15.21
CA GLY A 476 4.73 -2.32 -14.66
C GLY A 476 3.77 -3.16 -15.49
N LEU A 477 3.49 -4.37 -15.02
CA LEU A 477 2.40 -5.22 -15.48
C LEU A 477 1.05 -4.67 -14.98
N LEU A 478 -0.08 -5.20 -15.46
CA LEU A 478 -1.40 -4.78 -14.96
C LEU A 478 -1.56 -5.17 -13.48
N TYR A 479 -2.14 -4.25 -12.72
CA TYR A 479 -2.44 -4.43 -11.30
C TYR A 479 -1.21 -4.71 -10.42
N THR A 480 -0.01 -4.39 -10.90
CA THR A 480 1.22 -4.46 -10.11
C THR A 480 1.72 -3.07 -9.78
N PHE A 481 2.20 -2.91 -8.57
CA PHE A 481 2.82 -1.68 -8.10
C PHE A 481 4.20 -2.00 -7.55
N TYR A 482 5.22 -1.61 -8.29
CA TYR A 482 6.60 -1.84 -7.88
C TYR A 482 7.47 -0.64 -8.25
N THR A 483 8.22 -0.15 -7.28
CA THR A 483 9.17 0.94 -7.45
C THR A 483 10.54 0.44 -6.97
N PRO A 484 11.43 0.05 -7.87
CA PRO A 484 12.76 -0.42 -7.48
C PRO A 484 13.55 0.68 -6.77
N SER A 485 14.24 0.30 -5.71
CA SER A 485 15.18 1.16 -4.98
C SER A 485 16.61 0.77 -5.31
N PHE A 486 17.48 1.78 -5.43
CA PHE A 486 18.88 1.59 -5.76
C PHE A 486 19.77 2.21 -4.71
N GLN A 487 20.83 1.48 -4.37
CA GLN A 487 21.88 1.85 -3.45
C GLN A 487 23.24 1.49 -4.08
N GLY A 488 24.24 2.36 -3.91
CA GLY A 488 25.55 2.20 -4.53
C GLY A 488 25.60 2.79 -5.94
N ARG A 489 26.41 2.24 -6.83
CA ARG A 489 26.64 2.76 -8.18
C ARG A 489 26.26 1.72 -9.23
N GLY A 490 25.51 2.11 -10.25
CA GLY A 490 25.15 1.17 -11.31
C GLY A 490 24.19 1.71 -12.35
N PHE A 491 23.72 0.80 -13.20
CA PHE A 491 22.76 1.04 -14.25
C PHE A 491 21.55 0.13 -14.09
N ARG A 492 20.39 0.64 -14.43
CA ARG A 492 19.16 -0.14 -14.56
C ARG A 492 18.58 0.06 -15.95
N CYS A 493 18.36 -1.03 -16.66
CA CYS A 493 17.62 -1.05 -17.92
C CYS A 493 16.31 -1.81 -17.72
N SER A 494 15.22 -1.32 -18.30
CA SER A 494 13.98 -2.07 -18.38
C SER A 494 13.30 -1.86 -19.74
N VAL A 495 12.77 -2.95 -20.28
CA VAL A 495 12.04 -2.96 -21.54
C VAL A 495 10.70 -3.65 -21.30
N ARG A 496 9.61 -2.99 -21.65
CA ARG A 496 8.27 -3.57 -21.56
C ARG A 496 7.59 -3.56 -22.92
N PHE A 497 7.05 -4.68 -23.32
CA PHE A 497 6.18 -4.83 -24.47
C PHE A 497 4.76 -5.14 -24.00
N ARG A 498 3.78 -4.47 -24.59
CA ARG A 498 2.37 -4.74 -24.40
C ARG A 498 1.74 -4.93 -25.78
N TYR A 499 1.30 -6.16 -26.05
CA TYR A 499 0.74 -6.56 -27.32
C TYR A 499 -0.75 -6.89 -27.18
N GLU A 500 -1.60 -6.14 -27.86
CA GLU A 500 -3.05 -6.32 -27.90
C GLU A 500 -3.42 -7.11 -29.15
N LEU A 501 -3.38 -8.46 -29.09
CA LEU A 501 -3.73 -9.31 -30.24
C LEU A 501 -5.15 -8.98 -30.74
N ASN A 502 -6.11 -8.82 -29.81
CA ASN A 502 -7.46 -8.36 -30.07
C ASN A 502 -8.08 -7.79 -28.77
N LYS A 503 -9.38 -7.46 -28.78
CA LYS A 503 -10.11 -6.95 -27.60
C LYS A 503 -10.15 -7.96 -26.42
N HIS A 504 -9.91 -9.24 -26.69
CA HIS A 504 -9.94 -10.31 -25.69
C HIS A 504 -8.57 -10.65 -25.12
N TRP A 505 -7.51 -10.65 -25.94
CA TRP A 505 -6.19 -11.16 -25.57
C TRP A 505 -5.18 -10.02 -25.48
N LEU A 506 -4.53 -9.93 -24.34
CA LEU A 506 -3.46 -8.98 -24.10
C LEU A 506 -2.27 -9.70 -23.46
N PHE A 507 -1.10 -9.56 -24.09
CA PHE A 507 0.19 -10.04 -23.60
C PHE A 507 1.03 -8.87 -23.13
N ILE A 508 1.64 -8.99 -21.96
CA ILE A 508 2.62 -8.02 -21.47
C ILE A 508 3.86 -8.79 -21.04
N THR A 509 5.01 -8.35 -21.55
CA THR A 509 6.30 -8.87 -21.13
C THR A 509 7.18 -7.70 -20.71
N LYS A 510 7.86 -7.84 -19.58
CA LYS A 510 8.82 -6.87 -19.09
C LYS A 510 10.12 -7.57 -18.76
N PHE A 511 11.20 -7.13 -19.37
CA PHE A 511 12.57 -7.46 -18.99
C PHE A 511 13.13 -6.33 -18.13
N GLY A 512 13.90 -6.65 -17.10
CA GLY A 512 14.58 -5.69 -16.26
C GLY A 512 15.95 -6.20 -15.82
N GLU A 513 17.00 -5.40 -16.00
CA GLU A 513 18.35 -5.73 -15.56
C GLU A 513 18.96 -4.57 -14.76
N THR A 514 19.53 -4.89 -13.61
CA THR A 514 20.35 -3.97 -12.82
C THR A 514 21.78 -4.49 -12.79
N VAL A 515 22.73 -3.63 -13.12
CA VAL A 515 24.17 -3.92 -13.08
C VAL A 515 24.81 -2.96 -12.09
N TYR A 516 25.44 -3.51 -11.06
CA TYR A 516 26.20 -2.75 -10.08
C TYR A 516 27.66 -2.65 -10.50
N LEU A 517 28.27 -1.48 -10.29
CA LEU A 517 29.68 -1.19 -10.63
C LEU A 517 30.59 -1.16 -9.40
N ASP A 518 30.01 -1.27 -8.21
CA ASP A 518 30.70 -1.08 -6.93
C ASP A 518 30.70 -2.34 -6.05
N ARG A 519 30.14 -3.45 -6.54
CA ARG A 519 30.03 -4.68 -5.75
C ARG A 519 29.94 -5.93 -6.64
N ASN A 520 30.33 -7.07 -6.07
CA ASN A 520 30.23 -8.38 -6.70
C ASN A 520 29.21 -9.29 -6.02
N GLU A 521 28.45 -8.77 -5.05
CA GLU A 521 27.39 -9.48 -4.35
C GLU A 521 26.17 -8.56 -4.13
N ILE A 522 24.96 -9.09 -4.27
CA ILE A 522 23.72 -8.35 -4.12
C ILE A 522 22.85 -9.06 -3.08
N GLY A 523 22.40 -8.31 -2.04
CA GLY A 523 21.58 -8.86 -0.97
C GLY A 523 22.39 -9.47 0.17
N SER A 524 21.73 -10.28 1.00
CA SER A 524 22.35 -10.96 2.15
C SER A 524 21.60 -12.22 2.54
N GLY A 525 22.24 -13.11 3.33
CA GLY A 525 21.62 -14.35 3.81
C GLY A 525 21.16 -15.25 2.67
N ASN A 526 19.95 -15.78 2.75
CA ASN A 526 19.36 -16.64 1.72
C ASN A 526 19.02 -15.89 0.42
N ASP A 527 18.88 -14.57 0.45
CA ASP A 527 18.61 -13.72 -0.73
C ASP A 527 19.90 -13.20 -1.40
N LEU A 528 21.09 -13.65 -0.96
CA LEU A 528 22.38 -13.30 -1.54
C LEU A 528 22.48 -13.82 -2.98
N ILE A 529 22.88 -12.96 -3.89
CA ILE A 529 23.18 -13.24 -5.29
C ILE A 529 24.69 -13.05 -5.48
N CYS A 530 25.39 -14.10 -5.88
CA CYS A 530 26.80 -14.02 -6.26
C CYS A 530 26.91 -13.39 -7.66
N GLY A 531 27.49 -12.20 -7.74
CA GLY A 531 27.61 -11.41 -8.94
C GLY A 531 27.04 -10.01 -8.79
N ASN A 532 27.36 -9.17 -9.76
CA ASN A 532 26.98 -7.75 -9.80
C ASN A 532 25.71 -7.47 -10.63
N LYS A 533 25.05 -8.51 -11.17
CA LYS A 533 23.90 -8.38 -12.06
C LYS A 533 22.66 -9.03 -11.46
N LYS A 534 21.53 -8.38 -11.68
CA LYS A 534 20.21 -8.89 -11.33
C LYS A 534 19.26 -8.64 -12.48
N ALA A 535 18.91 -9.70 -13.22
CA ALA A 535 18.00 -9.63 -14.36
C ALA A 535 16.78 -10.52 -14.15
N ASP A 536 15.62 -10.06 -14.57
CA ASP A 536 14.35 -10.79 -14.50
C ASP A 536 13.46 -10.52 -15.71
N VAL A 537 12.64 -11.51 -16.05
CA VAL A 537 11.53 -11.37 -17.00
C VAL A 537 10.23 -11.56 -16.25
N GLN A 538 9.29 -10.67 -16.49
CA GLN A 538 7.93 -10.74 -16.00
C GLN A 538 6.99 -10.87 -17.20
N MET A 539 6.11 -11.86 -17.17
CA MET A 539 5.15 -12.14 -18.23
C MET A 539 3.74 -12.12 -17.67
N GLN A 540 2.81 -11.57 -18.43
CA GLN A 540 1.41 -11.53 -18.06
C GLN A 540 0.51 -11.73 -19.26
N LEU A 541 -0.45 -12.63 -19.12
CA LEU A 541 -1.50 -12.85 -20.09
C LEU A 541 -2.84 -12.47 -19.47
N ARG A 542 -3.60 -11.63 -20.18
CA ARG A 542 -4.98 -11.31 -19.84
C ARG A 542 -5.91 -11.79 -20.94
N ILE A 543 -6.92 -12.55 -20.57
CA ILE A 543 -8.00 -13.02 -21.44
C ILE A 543 -9.32 -12.44 -20.93
N LYS A 544 -10.11 -11.79 -21.81
CA LYS A 544 -11.46 -11.31 -21.53
C LYS A 544 -12.46 -12.04 -22.41
N PHE A 545 -13.56 -12.53 -21.86
CA PHE A 545 -14.60 -13.26 -22.58
C PHE A 545 -15.98 -13.11 -21.93
#